data_a253532a6e13bcb07c79aef10e08dd80
#
_entry.id   a253532a6e13bcb07c79aef10e08dd80
#
_cell.length_a   1.000
_cell.length_b   1.000
_cell.length_c   1.000
_cell.angle_alpha   90.00
_cell.angle_beta   90.00
_cell.angle_gamma   90.00
#
_symmetry.space_group_name_H-M   'P 1'
#
loop_
_entity.id
_entity.type
_entity.pdbx_description
1 polymer ?
#
loop_
_entity_poly.entity_id
_entity_poly.type
_entity_poly.pdbx_seq_one_letter_code
_entity_poly.pdbx_strand_id
1 'polypeptide(L)'
;MAGYEVAAMASLLIRGYAVIDAARAAQRLPGTPAPSGPVAFWGYSQGGGAAGGAAEAARAYAPELDLRGSYVGAAPTDLAALSDKLSDTLLSGVLGYYLNGIIAAYPHTAPVIQAGLNDAGKAMLQKVSGQCVVETALDYGYRRSGDFTARGESIIAMLNANPETRAILASHRLGAISPSAPVLMSTGDNDDIVPAPAVRTTAADWCRRGATVQVDDIRLPSVLPGTALGHIANYAVATPTALDWLAGRFAGSPAPSTC
;
A
#
# COMPACT_ATOMS: atom_id res chain seq x y z
N MET A 1 -0.79 -12.59 17.18
CA MET A 1 -0.76 -12.27 15.72
C MET A 1 -1.07 -10.80 15.43
N ALA A 2 -1.90 -10.10 16.19
CA ALA A 2 -2.26 -8.68 15.96
C ALA A 2 -1.07 -7.69 15.93
N GLY A 3 0.01 -7.92 16.69
CA GLY A 3 1.16 -7.00 16.71
C GLY A 3 1.99 -6.92 15.42
N TYR A 4 1.94 -7.94 14.56
CA TYR A 4 2.66 -7.95 13.28
C TYR A 4 1.96 -7.12 12.20
N GLU A 5 0.62 -7.09 12.20
CA GLU A 5 -0.15 -6.31 11.22
C GLU A 5 0.03 -4.80 11.42
N VAL A 6 0.15 -4.35 12.66
CA VAL A 6 0.35 -2.94 13.01
C VAL A 6 1.71 -2.43 12.54
N ALA A 7 2.79 -3.18 12.79
CA ALA A 7 4.13 -2.81 12.31
C ALA A 7 4.23 -2.84 10.78
N ALA A 8 3.51 -3.74 10.11
CA ALA A 8 3.51 -3.86 8.66
C ALA A 8 2.84 -2.68 7.93
N MET A 9 2.02 -1.87 8.58
CA MET A 9 1.39 -0.70 7.95
C MET A 9 2.32 0.52 7.83
N ALA A 10 3.47 0.53 8.52
CA ALA A 10 4.28 1.72 8.69
C ALA A 10 5.14 2.10 7.50
N SER A 11 5.63 1.14 6.73
CA SER A 11 6.55 1.42 5.62
C SER A 11 6.28 0.52 4.45
N LEU A 12 6.08 1.12 3.27
CA LEU A 12 5.93 0.38 2.02
C LEU A 12 7.18 -0.46 1.72
N LEU A 13 8.37 0.03 2.07
CA LEU A 13 9.63 -0.71 1.90
C LEU A 13 9.75 -1.88 2.87
N ILE A 14 9.40 -1.71 4.15
CA ILE A 14 9.42 -2.82 5.13
C ILE A 14 8.48 -3.94 4.69
N ARG A 15 7.28 -3.59 4.20
CA ARG A 15 6.35 -4.58 3.63
C ARG A 15 6.93 -5.23 2.38
N GLY A 16 7.64 -4.47 1.55
CA GLY A 16 8.33 -4.96 0.37
C GLY A 16 9.37 -6.03 0.71
N TYR A 17 10.19 -5.82 1.74
CA TYR A 17 11.15 -6.81 2.21
C TYR A 17 10.47 -8.10 2.68
N ALA A 18 9.36 -7.99 3.40
CA ALA A 18 8.60 -9.17 3.82
C ALA A 18 8.03 -9.98 2.64
N VAL A 19 7.57 -9.32 1.56
CA VAL A 19 7.15 -9.99 0.33
C VAL A 19 8.32 -10.72 -0.35
N ILE A 20 9.48 -10.09 -0.42
CA ILE A 20 10.70 -10.68 -0.98
C ILE A 20 11.15 -11.89 -0.15
N ASP A 21 11.18 -11.77 1.17
CA ASP A 21 11.58 -12.86 2.06
C ASP A 21 10.56 -14.01 2.04
N ALA A 22 9.28 -13.73 1.86
CA ALA A 22 8.26 -14.76 1.63
C ALA A 22 8.52 -15.54 0.32
N ALA A 23 8.93 -14.87 -0.76
CA ALA A 23 9.33 -15.53 -2.01
C ALA A 23 10.55 -16.43 -1.80
N ARG A 24 11.58 -15.94 -1.09
CA ARG A 24 12.77 -16.75 -0.72
C ARG A 24 12.39 -17.97 0.13
N ALA A 25 11.48 -17.79 1.09
CA ALA A 25 11.01 -18.88 1.93
C ALA A 25 10.22 -19.90 1.10
N ALA A 26 9.33 -19.45 0.22
CA ALA A 26 8.55 -20.32 -0.66
C ALA A 26 9.45 -21.19 -1.55
N GLN A 27 10.53 -20.64 -2.11
CA GLN A 27 11.49 -21.39 -2.93
C GLN A 27 12.26 -22.47 -2.16
N ARG A 28 12.25 -22.44 -0.83
CA ARG A 28 12.93 -23.42 0.05
C ARG A 28 11.98 -24.49 0.60
N LEU A 29 10.68 -24.39 0.33
CA LEU A 29 9.72 -25.37 0.81
C LEU A 29 9.86 -26.70 0.05
N PRO A 30 9.76 -27.86 0.72
CA PRO A 30 9.75 -29.15 0.03
C PRO A 30 8.59 -29.24 -0.98
N GLY A 31 8.87 -29.70 -2.19
CA GLY A 31 7.86 -29.87 -3.24
C GLY A 31 7.54 -28.62 -4.05
N THR A 32 8.23 -27.50 -3.83
CA THR A 32 8.13 -26.33 -4.70
C THR A 32 8.96 -26.53 -5.99
N PRO A 33 8.58 -25.89 -7.12
CA PRO A 33 9.46 -25.82 -8.28
C PRO A 33 10.81 -25.23 -7.88
N ALA A 34 11.86 -25.62 -8.59
CA ALA A 34 13.28 -25.38 -8.33
C ALA A 34 13.62 -24.18 -7.42
N PRO A 35 14.60 -24.31 -6.49
CA PRO A 35 14.99 -23.24 -5.54
C PRO A 35 15.40 -21.91 -6.20
N SER A 36 15.60 -21.87 -7.50
CA SER A 36 15.94 -20.70 -8.32
C SER A 36 14.88 -20.42 -9.40
N GLY A 37 13.67 -20.95 -9.25
CA GLY A 37 12.59 -20.75 -10.20
C GLY A 37 12.15 -19.28 -10.30
N PRO A 38 11.51 -18.90 -11.43
CA PRO A 38 11.02 -17.55 -11.62
C PRO A 38 9.96 -17.19 -10.59
N VAL A 39 9.96 -15.94 -10.14
CA VAL A 39 9.00 -15.38 -9.19
C VAL A 39 8.29 -14.15 -9.77
N ALA A 40 7.11 -13.86 -9.27
CA ALA A 40 6.41 -12.61 -9.50
C ALA A 40 5.79 -12.12 -8.17
N PHE A 41 5.66 -10.81 -8.02
CA PHE A 41 4.95 -10.26 -6.88
C PHE A 41 3.51 -9.93 -7.28
N TRP A 42 2.59 -10.23 -6.38
CA TRP A 42 1.17 -9.94 -6.56
C TRP A 42 0.63 -9.21 -5.33
N GLY A 43 -0.05 -8.11 -5.56
CA GLY A 43 -0.72 -7.43 -4.46
C GLY A 43 -1.82 -6.48 -4.92
N TYR A 44 -2.86 -6.38 -4.11
CA TYR A 44 -3.96 -5.43 -4.29
C TYR A 44 -4.13 -4.61 -3.01
N SER A 45 -4.53 -3.34 -3.11
CA SER A 45 -4.72 -2.44 -1.98
C SER A 45 -3.45 -2.35 -1.12
N GLN A 46 -3.50 -2.62 0.16
CA GLN A 46 -2.32 -2.70 1.04
C GLN A 46 -1.28 -3.67 0.49
N GLY A 47 -1.71 -4.84 -0.03
CA GLY A 47 -0.83 -5.81 -0.70
C GLY A 47 -0.21 -5.23 -1.98
N GLY A 48 -0.94 -4.39 -2.72
CA GLY A 48 -0.42 -3.64 -3.86
C GLY A 48 0.72 -2.70 -3.47
N GLY A 49 0.56 -1.98 -2.35
CA GLY A 49 1.65 -1.18 -1.77
C GLY A 49 2.86 -2.01 -1.38
N ALA A 50 2.65 -3.20 -0.82
CA ALA A 50 3.72 -4.14 -0.47
C ALA A 50 4.42 -4.69 -1.72
N ALA A 51 3.67 -5.10 -2.75
CA ALA A 51 4.22 -5.56 -4.02
C ALA A 51 5.01 -4.46 -4.75
N GLY A 52 4.52 -3.21 -4.71
CA GLY A 52 5.23 -2.04 -5.24
C GLY A 52 6.55 -1.78 -4.51
N GLY A 53 6.54 -1.81 -3.17
CA GLY A 53 7.75 -1.70 -2.35
C GLY A 53 8.74 -2.84 -2.62
N ALA A 54 8.24 -4.07 -2.81
CA ALA A 54 9.06 -5.21 -3.21
C ALA A 54 9.69 -5.00 -4.59
N ALA A 55 8.92 -4.50 -5.56
CA ALA A 55 9.43 -4.21 -6.90
C ALA A 55 10.55 -3.18 -6.89
N GLU A 56 10.44 -2.12 -6.09
CA GLU A 56 11.51 -1.12 -5.90
C GLU A 56 12.74 -1.71 -5.20
N ALA A 57 12.54 -2.54 -4.17
CA ALA A 57 13.63 -3.07 -3.34
C ALA A 57 14.36 -4.25 -3.97
N ALA A 58 13.72 -5.01 -4.87
CA ALA A 58 14.18 -6.31 -5.35
C ALA A 58 15.63 -6.29 -5.86
N ARG A 59 15.99 -5.31 -6.69
CA ARG A 59 17.35 -5.23 -7.25
C ARG A 59 18.44 -5.17 -6.18
N ALA A 60 18.21 -4.38 -5.14
CA ALA A 60 19.21 -4.15 -4.10
C ALA A 60 19.18 -5.22 -3.00
N TYR A 61 17.99 -5.71 -2.67
CA TYR A 61 17.77 -6.59 -1.54
C TYR A 61 17.83 -8.09 -1.90
N ALA A 62 17.42 -8.44 -3.13
CA ALA A 62 17.33 -9.84 -3.58
C ALA A 62 17.75 -9.97 -5.05
N PRO A 63 18.99 -9.61 -5.42
CA PRO A 63 19.45 -9.67 -6.80
C PRO A 63 19.49 -11.11 -7.35
N GLU A 64 19.44 -12.11 -6.49
CA GLU A 64 19.41 -13.52 -6.85
C GLU A 64 18.03 -14.03 -7.33
N LEU A 65 16.95 -13.28 -7.06
CA LEU A 65 15.61 -13.69 -7.49
C LEU A 65 15.41 -13.42 -8.99
N ASP A 66 14.97 -14.45 -9.71
CA ASP A 66 14.51 -14.32 -11.10
C ASP A 66 13.11 -13.67 -11.13
N LEU A 67 13.06 -12.36 -10.83
CA LEU A 67 11.80 -11.61 -10.78
C LEU A 67 11.31 -11.32 -12.20
N ARG A 68 10.16 -11.88 -12.58
CA ARG A 68 9.57 -11.77 -13.93
C ARG A 68 8.62 -10.59 -14.07
N GLY A 69 8.03 -10.14 -13.00
CA GLY A 69 7.13 -8.98 -12.98
C GLY A 69 6.44 -8.78 -11.65
N SER A 70 5.71 -7.66 -11.53
CA SER A 70 4.92 -7.36 -10.34
C SER A 70 3.55 -6.81 -10.72
N TYR A 71 2.50 -7.31 -10.08
CA TYR A 71 1.17 -6.70 -10.14
C TYR A 71 0.96 -5.82 -8.89
N VAL A 72 0.68 -4.56 -9.12
CA VAL A 72 0.50 -3.51 -8.12
C VAL A 72 -0.89 -2.91 -8.28
N GLY A 73 -1.91 -3.59 -7.75
CA GLY A 73 -3.31 -3.23 -7.93
C GLY A 73 -3.80 -2.25 -6.87
N ALA A 74 -4.46 -1.17 -7.28
CA ALA A 74 -5.07 -0.14 -6.44
C ALA A 74 -4.24 0.18 -5.18
N ALA A 75 -2.94 0.38 -5.38
CA ALA A 75 -1.96 0.48 -4.31
C ALA A 75 -1.98 1.87 -3.65
N PRO A 76 -1.92 1.95 -2.31
CA PRO A 76 -1.70 3.21 -1.60
C PRO A 76 -0.24 3.66 -1.76
N THR A 77 0.09 4.19 -2.93
CA THR A 77 1.46 4.59 -3.31
C THR A 77 1.92 5.88 -2.64
N ASP A 78 0.99 6.68 -2.14
CA ASP A 78 1.20 7.89 -1.36
C ASP A 78 0.26 7.88 -0.15
N LEU A 79 0.83 7.69 1.03
CA LEU A 79 0.04 7.54 2.27
C LEU A 79 -0.59 8.86 2.74
N ALA A 80 -0.04 10.01 2.33
CA ALA A 80 -0.67 11.30 2.61
C ALA A 80 -1.97 11.45 1.80
N ALA A 81 -1.91 11.20 0.49
CA ALA A 81 -3.08 11.21 -0.39
C ALA A 81 -4.12 10.16 0.02
N LEU A 82 -3.68 8.97 0.47
CA LEU A 82 -4.58 7.95 1.00
C LEU A 82 -5.33 8.42 2.25
N SER A 83 -4.62 9.05 3.20
CA SER A 83 -5.22 9.49 4.46
C SER A 83 -6.35 10.49 4.26
N ASP A 84 -6.16 11.45 3.35
CA ASP A 84 -7.21 12.41 3.01
C ASP A 84 -8.42 11.72 2.38
N LYS A 85 -8.19 10.71 1.53
CA LYS A 85 -9.24 9.94 0.88
C LYS A 85 -10.00 9.03 1.85
N LEU A 86 -9.35 8.49 2.88
CA LEU A 86 -9.97 7.61 3.88
C LEU A 86 -10.88 8.34 4.87
N SER A 87 -10.68 9.65 5.09
CA SER A 87 -11.55 10.44 5.96
C SER A 87 -13.00 10.37 5.48
N ASP A 88 -13.94 10.19 6.40
CA ASP A 88 -15.38 10.04 6.12
C ASP A 88 -15.77 8.79 5.30
N THR A 89 -14.90 7.76 5.22
CA THR A 89 -15.24 6.46 4.61
C THR A 89 -15.43 5.37 5.66
N LEU A 90 -15.98 4.22 5.24
CA LEU A 90 -16.09 3.03 6.09
C LEU A 90 -14.73 2.62 6.68
N LEU A 91 -13.64 2.88 5.98
CA LEU A 91 -12.28 2.49 6.39
C LEU A 91 -11.49 3.60 7.09
N SER A 92 -12.14 4.68 7.55
CA SER A 92 -11.43 5.79 8.21
C SER A 92 -10.61 5.37 9.45
N GLY A 93 -11.06 4.34 10.21
CA GLY A 93 -10.32 3.80 11.35
C GLY A 93 -8.96 3.15 11.00
N VAL A 94 -8.74 2.79 9.73
CA VAL A 94 -7.45 2.23 9.24
C VAL A 94 -6.29 3.24 9.41
N LEU A 95 -6.60 4.54 9.53
CA LEU A 95 -5.60 5.56 9.87
C LEU A 95 -4.93 5.30 11.22
N GLY A 96 -5.62 4.66 12.16
CA GLY A 96 -5.03 4.24 13.44
C GLY A 96 -3.97 3.16 13.26
N TYR A 97 -4.14 2.21 12.32
CA TYR A 97 -3.09 1.24 12.00
C TYR A 97 -1.84 1.93 11.45
N TYR A 98 -2.04 2.94 10.59
CA TYR A 98 -0.93 3.69 10.03
C TYR A 98 -0.13 4.42 11.11
N LEU A 99 -0.80 5.11 12.04
CA LEU A 99 -0.14 5.79 13.16
C LEU A 99 0.60 4.80 14.06
N ASN A 100 -0.04 3.69 14.45
CA ASN A 100 0.61 2.63 15.23
C ASN A 100 1.82 2.04 14.51
N GLY A 101 1.72 1.88 13.19
CA GLY A 101 2.82 1.43 12.37
C GLY A 101 4.01 2.41 12.37
N ILE A 102 3.77 3.73 12.26
CA ILE A 102 4.83 4.74 12.39
C ILE A 102 5.49 4.64 13.77
N ILE A 103 4.69 4.57 14.84
CA ILE A 103 5.22 4.45 16.21
C ILE A 103 6.05 3.18 16.37
N ALA A 104 5.63 2.06 15.81
CA ALA A 104 6.36 0.80 15.88
C ALA A 104 7.69 0.84 15.12
N ALA A 105 7.71 1.44 13.91
CA ALA A 105 8.93 1.55 13.11
C ALA A 105 9.87 2.66 13.58
N TYR A 106 9.32 3.72 14.16
CA TYR A 106 10.03 4.91 14.63
C TYR A 106 9.59 5.27 16.06
N PRO A 107 9.99 4.50 17.09
CA PRO A 107 9.46 4.65 18.47
C PRO A 107 9.64 6.05 19.07
N HIS A 108 10.66 6.78 18.64
CA HIS A 108 10.92 8.16 19.07
C HIS A 108 9.84 9.17 18.60
N THR A 109 8.99 8.81 17.64
CA THR A 109 7.86 9.64 17.20
C THR A 109 6.63 9.54 18.11
N ALA A 110 6.58 8.53 18.99
CA ALA A 110 5.42 8.31 19.85
C ALA A 110 4.99 9.55 20.66
N PRO A 111 5.91 10.28 21.31
CA PRO A 111 5.51 11.47 22.10
C PRO A 111 4.85 12.55 21.23
N VAL A 112 5.37 12.84 20.05
CA VAL A 112 4.83 13.88 19.18
C VAL A 112 3.49 13.47 18.55
N ILE A 113 3.35 12.20 18.16
CA ILE A 113 2.08 11.69 17.64
C ILE A 113 1.01 11.70 18.74
N GLN A 114 1.32 11.20 19.95
CA GLN A 114 0.38 11.19 21.06
C GLN A 114 -0.02 12.60 21.53
N ALA A 115 0.90 13.56 21.49
CA ALA A 115 0.60 14.96 21.81
C ALA A 115 -0.32 15.62 20.76
N GLY A 116 -0.26 15.18 19.51
CA GLY A 116 -1.14 15.65 18.43
C GLY A 116 -2.54 15.04 18.48
N LEU A 117 -2.77 13.99 19.26
CA LEU A 117 -4.06 13.31 19.39
C LEU A 117 -4.83 13.79 20.63
N ASN A 118 -6.17 13.87 20.50
CA ASN A 118 -7.06 13.99 21.65
C ASN A 118 -7.30 12.63 22.33
N ASP A 119 -8.10 12.58 23.39
CA ASP A 119 -8.35 11.34 24.15
C ASP A 119 -9.04 10.27 23.29
N ALA A 120 -9.94 10.66 22.37
CA ALA A 120 -10.57 9.73 21.42
C ALA A 120 -9.55 9.13 20.45
N GLY A 121 -8.59 9.94 19.96
CA GLY A 121 -7.51 9.47 19.10
C GLY A 121 -6.56 8.50 19.81
N LYS A 122 -6.19 8.78 21.04
CA LYS A 122 -5.37 7.88 21.87
C LYS A 122 -6.08 6.57 22.15
N ALA A 123 -7.37 6.62 22.50
CA ALA A 123 -8.20 5.42 22.70
C ALA A 123 -8.34 4.61 21.39
N MET A 124 -8.51 5.28 20.24
CA MET A 124 -8.53 4.63 18.93
C MET A 124 -7.22 3.86 18.68
N LEU A 125 -6.04 4.48 18.86
CA LEU A 125 -4.76 3.80 18.66
C LEU A 125 -4.63 2.53 19.50
N GLN A 126 -5.02 2.62 20.77
CA GLN A 126 -4.98 1.46 21.67
C GLN A 126 -5.93 0.35 21.20
N LYS A 127 -7.16 0.70 20.81
CA LYS A 127 -8.18 -0.27 20.44
C LYS A 127 -7.85 -0.96 19.11
N VAL A 128 -7.49 -0.21 18.07
CA VAL A 128 -7.20 -0.78 16.75
C VAL A 128 -5.93 -1.65 16.73
N SER A 129 -5.04 -1.51 17.71
CA SER A 129 -3.84 -2.38 17.80
C SER A 129 -4.18 -3.86 18.00
N GLY A 130 -5.39 -4.18 18.44
CA GLY A 130 -5.88 -5.55 18.64
C GLY A 130 -7.02 -5.94 17.71
N GLN A 131 -7.42 -5.09 16.76
CA GLN A 131 -8.57 -5.31 15.89
C GLN A 131 -8.17 -5.70 14.47
N CYS A 132 -9.03 -6.48 13.80
CA CYS A 132 -9.03 -6.66 12.35
C CYS A 132 -9.82 -5.53 11.66
N VAL A 133 -9.69 -5.42 10.33
CA VAL A 133 -10.30 -4.33 9.52
C VAL A 133 -11.82 -4.24 9.72
N VAL A 134 -12.52 -5.38 9.79
CA VAL A 134 -14.00 -5.39 9.95
C VAL A 134 -14.41 -4.76 11.29
N GLU A 135 -13.75 -5.14 12.38
CA GLU A 135 -14.03 -4.59 13.72
C GLU A 135 -13.74 -3.08 13.76
N THR A 136 -12.61 -2.68 13.16
CA THR A 136 -12.22 -1.27 13.08
C THR A 136 -13.20 -0.46 12.22
N ALA A 137 -13.72 -1.02 11.13
CA ALA A 137 -14.73 -0.38 10.30
C ALA A 137 -16.05 -0.19 11.06
N LEU A 138 -16.47 -1.19 11.86
CA LEU A 138 -17.67 -1.08 12.69
C LEU A 138 -17.55 -0.02 13.79
N ASP A 139 -16.36 0.10 14.40
CA ASP A 139 -16.13 1.04 15.50
C ASP A 139 -15.87 2.48 15.04
N TYR A 140 -15.20 2.66 13.91
CA TYR A 140 -14.64 3.95 13.48
C TYR A 140 -15.02 4.35 12.05
N GLY A 141 -15.84 3.56 11.35
CA GLY A 141 -16.29 3.91 10.01
C GLY A 141 -17.01 5.25 9.96
N TYR A 142 -16.82 5.98 8.86
CA TYR A 142 -17.43 7.29 8.57
C TYR A 142 -17.07 8.38 9.59
N ARG A 143 -15.94 8.24 10.28
CA ARG A 143 -15.42 9.29 11.17
C ARG A 143 -14.43 10.15 10.38
N ARG A 144 -14.42 11.44 10.70
CA ARG A 144 -13.42 12.36 10.13
C ARG A 144 -12.10 12.18 10.85
N SER A 145 -10.98 12.24 10.10
CA SER A 145 -9.66 12.09 10.71
C SER A 145 -9.37 13.19 11.76
N GLY A 146 -9.95 14.40 11.58
CA GLY A 146 -9.85 15.48 12.54
C GLY A 146 -10.58 15.22 13.89
N ASP A 147 -11.54 14.28 13.94
CA ASP A 147 -12.22 13.92 15.19
C ASP A 147 -11.26 13.31 16.23
N PHE A 148 -10.09 12.86 15.79
CA PHE A 148 -9.08 12.19 16.61
C PHE A 148 -7.87 13.06 16.95
N THR A 149 -7.77 14.27 16.40
CA THR A 149 -6.65 15.18 16.64
C THR A 149 -6.98 16.24 17.71
N ALA A 150 -5.95 16.74 18.36
CA ALA A 150 -6.10 17.69 19.49
C ALA A 150 -6.67 19.05 19.04
N ARG A 151 -6.45 19.44 17.78
CA ARG A 151 -6.87 20.73 17.22
C ARG A 151 -7.96 20.63 16.15
N GLY A 152 -8.44 19.40 15.86
CA GLY A 152 -9.46 19.17 14.84
C GLY A 152 -8.94 19.18 13.39
N GLU A 153 -7.63 19.34 13.18
CA GLU A 153 -7.00 19.21 11.87
C GLU A 153 -6.95 17.75 11.42
N SER A 154 -6.77 17.51 10.11
CA SER A 154 -6.60 16.13 9.64
C SER A 154 -5.34 15.48 10.22
N ILE A 155 -5.33 14.14 10.34
CA ILE A 155 -4.15 13.38 10.79
C ILE A 155 -2.93 13.73 9.93
N ILE A 156 -3.09 13.92 8.62
CA ILE A 156 -1.99 14.31 7.74
C ILE A 156 -1.48 15.72 8.04
N ALA A 157 -2.37 16.66 8.33
CA ALA A 157 -1.95 18.01 8.73
C ALA A 157 -1.19 17.98 10.06
N MET A 158 -1.66 17.19 11.03
CA MET A 158 -0.99 16.96 12.31
C MET A 158 0.43 16.39 12.10
N LEU A 159 0.59 15.35 11.27
CA LEU A 159 1.88 14.74 10.99
C LEU A 159 2.83 15.68 10.21
N ASN A 160 2.30 16.47 9.28
CA ASN A 160 3.07 17.45 8.51
C ASN A 160 3.53 18.66 9.34
N ALA A 161 2.88 18.95 10.46
CA ALA A 161 3.27 20.04 11.35
C ALA A 161 4.62 19.79 12.05
N ASN A 162 5.03 18.52 12.19
CA ASN A 162 6.33 18.17 12.76
C ASN A 162 7.31 17.77 11.63
N PRO A 163 8.54 18.33 11.58
CA PRO A 163 9.50 18.06 10.51
C PRO A 163 9.89 16.58 10.38
N GLU A 164 9.96 15.86 11.49
CA GLU A 164 10.37 14.45 11.51
C GLU A 164 9.27 13.54 10.95
N THR A 165 8.03 13.65 11.45
CA THR A 165 6.91 12.87 10.93
C THR A 165 6.60 13.20 9.48
N ARG A 166 6.81 14.45 9.05
CA ARG A 166 6.73 14.87 7.65
C ARG A 166 7.79 14.18 6.78
N ALA A 167 9.04 14.07 7.27
CA ALA A 167 10.10 13.37 6.55
C ALA A 167 9.80 11.86 6.42
N ILE A 168 9.25 11.25 7.48
CA ILE A 168 8.78 9.86 7.47
C ILE A 168 7.66 9.67 6.42
N LEU A 169 6.66 10.54 6.40
CA LEU A 169 5.59 10.51 5.38
C LEU A 169 6.16 10.54 3.96
N ALA A 170 7.10 11.46 3.70
CA ALA A 170 7.73 11.58 2.39
C ALA A 170 8.52 10.32 1.99
N SER A 171 9.17 9.65 2.95
CA SER A 171 9.92 8.42 2.71
C SER A 171 9.03 7.18 2.46
N HIS A 172 7.75 7.25 2.82
CA HIS A 172 6.77 6.18 2.63
C HIS A 172 6.02 6.27 1.28
N ARG A 173 6.52 7.07 0.35
CA ARG A 173 5.97 7.17 -1.00
C ARG A 173 6.72 6.27 -1.96
N LEU A 174 6.00 5.54 -2.83
CA LEU A 174 6.58 4.83 -3.98
C LEU A 174 6.88 5.81 -5.13
N GLY A 175 7.73 5.38 -6.05
CA GLY A 175 8.12 6.17 -7.23
C GLY A 175 9.56 6.66 -7.20
N ALA A 176 10.26 6.53 -6.06
CA ALA A 176 11.63 7.01 -5.89
C ALA A 176 12.69 6.08 -6.50
N ILE A 177 12.43 4.78 -6.54
CA ILE A 177 13.34 3.74 -7.03
C ILE A 177 12.70 3.04 -8.22
N SER A 178 13.46 2.87 -9.32
CA SER A 178 12.96 2.15 -10.50
C SER A 178 12.84 0.65 -10.23
N PRO A 179 11.67 0.03 -10.41
CA PRO A 179 11.54 -1.42 -10.44
C PRO A 179 12.50 -2.06 -11.45
N SER A 180 13.06 -3.21 -11.09
CA SER A 180 14.00 -3.93 -11.96
C SER A 180 13.34 -4.89 -12.95
N ALA A 181 12.08 -5.24 -12.72
CA ALA A 181 11.23 -6.07 -13.57
C ALA A 181 9.98 -5.29 -13.99
N PRO A 182 9.30 -5.68 -15.08
CA PRO A 182 8.08 -5.03 -15.52
C PRO A 182 6.99 -4.98 -14.43
N VAL A 183 6.20 -3.91 -14.43
CA VAL A 183 5.10 -3.71 -13.48
C VAL A 183 3.79 -3.49 -14.22
N LEU A 184 2.75 -4.23 -13.83
CA LEU A 184 1.36 -3.88 -14.13
C LEU A 184 0.75 -3.18 -12.93
N MET A 185 0.26 -1.97 -13.14
CA MET A 185 -0.52 -1.23 -12.14
C MET A 185 -1.98 -1.16 -12.57
N SER A 186 -2.92 -1.46 -11.67
CA SER A 186 -4.34 -1.19 -11.93
C SER A 186 -4.85 -0.09 -10.99
N THR A 187 -5.74 0.75 -11.52
CA THR A 187 -6.41 1.81 -10.75
C THR A 187 -7.76 2.13 -11.37
N GLY A 188 -8.66 2.76 -10.63
CA GLY A 188 -9.97 3.18 -11.13
C GLY A 188 -10.35 4.55 -10.60
N ASP A 189 -10.90 5.45 -11.45
CA ASP A 189 -11.30 6.80 -11.05
C ASP A 189 -12.36 6.82 -9.96
N ASN A 190 -13.20 5.80 -9.93
CA ASN A 190 -14.27 5.62 -8.95
C ASN A 190 -13.89 4.66 -7.81
N ASP A 191 -12.59 4.41 -7.62
CA ASP A 191 -12.08 3.78 -6.39
C ASP A 191 -12.35 4.74 -5.22
N ASP A 192 -13.17 4.29 -4.28
CA ASP A 192 -13.63 5.12 -3.17
C ASP A 192 -12.67 5.09 -1.95
N ILE A 193 -11.59 4.33 -2.04
CA ILE A 193 -10.57 4.17 -0.98
C ILE A 193 -9.20 4.68 -1.44
N VAL A 194 -8.70 4.19 -2.58
CA VAL A 194 -7.35 4.55 -3.07
C VAL A 194 -7.44 5.62 -4.16
N PRO A 195 -6.74 6.75 -4.00
CA PRO A 195 -6.79 7.83 -5.00
C PRO A 195 -6.03 7.45 -6.28
N ALA A 196 -6.75 7.26 -7.38
CA ALA A 196 -6.19 6.93 -8.70
C ALA A 196 -5.09 7.91 -9.17
N PRO A 197 -5.18 9.23 -8.93
CA PRO A 197 -4.11 10.15 -9.30
C PRO A 197 -2.76 9.83 -8.66
N ALA A 198 -2.73 9.35 -7.41
CA ALA A 198 -1.48 8.96 -6.74
C ALA A 198 -0.83 7.74 -7.42
N VAL A 199 -1.65 6.75 -7.81
CA VAL A 199 -1.19 5.56 -8.53
C VAL A 199 -0.59 5.95 -9.88
N ARG A 200 -1.28 6.78 -10.67
CA ARG A 200 -0.79 7.27 -11.98
C ARG A 200 0.49 8.09 -11.84
N THR A 201 0.60 8.92 -10.79
CA THR A 201 1.83 9.69 -10.51
C THR A 201 3.00 8.75 -10.27
N THR A 202 2.80 7.70 -9.47
CA THR A 202 3.85 6.69 -9.21
C THR A 202 4.25 5.95 -10.48
N ALA A 203 3.29 5.56 -11.33
CA ALA A 203 3.58 4.95 -12.63
C ALA A 203 4.44 5.87 -13.50
N ALA A 204 4.08 7.15 -13.60
CA ALA A 204 4.85 8.14 -14.34
C ALA A 204 6.25 8.36 -13.74
N ASP A 205 6.40 8.34 -12.41
CA ASP A 205 7.69 8.44 -11.73
C ASP A 205 8.60 7.24 -12.08
N TRP A 206 8.07 6.03 -12.09
CA TRP A 206 8.78 4.84 -12.51
C TRP A 206 9.14 4.85 -14.00
N CYS A 207 8.21 5.29 -14.87
CA CYS A 207 8.47 5.46 -16.31
C CYS A 207 9.64 6.43 -16.55
N ARG A 208 9.64 7.60 -15.90
CA ARG A 208 10.74 8.58 -16.01
C ARG A 208 12.10 8.03 -15.55
N ARG A 209 12.08 7.00 -14.70
CA ARG A 209 13.29 6.30 -14.22
C ARG A 209 13.67 5.09 -15.06
N GLY A 210 12.98 4.87 -16.20
CA GLY A 210 13.27 3.80 -17.16
C GLY A 210 12.66 2.44 -16.81
N ALA A 211 11.70 2.36 -15.89
CA ALA A 211 10.95 1.12 -15.66
C ALA A 211 9.98 0.84 -16.80
N THR A 212 9.70 -0.43 -17.05
CA THR A 212 8.60 -0.87 -17.93
C THR A 212 7.33 -0.96 -17.11
N VAL A 213 6.40 -0.03 -17.30
CA VAL A 213 5.14 0.03 -16.56
C VAL A 213 3.97 0.00 -17.53
N GLN A 214 2.98 -0.83 -17.23
CA GLN A 214 1.67 -0.80 -17.85
C GLN A 214 0.66 -0.35 -16.79
N VAL A 215 -0.16 0.66 -17.13
CA VAL A 215 -1.30 1.08 -16.30
C VAL A 215 -2.58 0.55 -16.94
N ASP A 216 -3.38 -0.15 -16.14
CA ASP A 216 -4.74 -0.59 -16.47
C ASP A 216 -5.74 0.31 -15.74
N ASP A 217 -6.36 1.22 -16.49
CA ASP A 217 -7.36 2.15 -15.99
C ASP A 217 -8.76 1.54 -16.02
N ILE A 218 -9.23 1.07 -14.87
CA ILE A 218 -10.52 0.43 -14.69
C ILE A 218 -11.63 1.49 -14.71
N ARG A 219 -12.60 1.31 -15.61
CA ARG A 219 -13.74 2.22 -15.79
C ARG A 219 -15.01 1.59 -15.27
N LEU A 220 -15.25 1.64 -13.97
CA LEU A 220 -16.50 1.25 -13.34
C LEU A 220 -17.30 2.49 -12.92
N PRO A 221 -18.63 2.43 -12.91
CA PRO A 221 -19.44 3.50 -12.31
C PRO A 221 -19.16 3.60 -10.81
N SER A 222 -19.39 4.78 -10.25
CA SER A 222 -19.33 4.95 -8.79
C SER A 222 -20.52 4.22 -8.14
N VAL A 223 -20.23 3.34 -7.17
CA VAL A 223 -21.25 2.59 -6.43
C VAL A 223 -21.05 2.82 -4.94
N LEU A 224 -22.04 3.42 -4.29
CA LEU A 224 -22.02 3.71 -2.84
C LEU A 224 -20.68 4.26 -2.34
N PRO A 225 -20.32 5.50 -2.69
CA PRO A 225 -19.01 6.08 -2.35
C PRO A 225 -18.71 6.01 -0.85
N GLY A 226 -17.47 5.69 -0.50
CA GLY A 226 -17.01 5.61 0.88
C GLY A 226 -17.30 4.28 1.58
N THR A 227 -17.94 3.31 0.90
CA THR A 227 -18.24 1.98 1.46
C THR A 227 -17.19 0.92 1.16
N ALA A 228 -16.14 1.25 0.42
CA ALA A 228 -15.14 0.36 -0.16
C ALA A 228 -15.66 -0.56 -1.29
N LEU A 229 -16.92 -0.44 -1.70
CA LEU A 229 -17.48 -1.28 -2.78
C LEU A 229 -16.84 -0.99 -4.14
N GLY A 230 -16.57 0.28 -4.46
CA GLY A 230 -15.83 0.66 -5.67
C GLY A 230 -14.42 0.06 -5.69
N HIS A 231 -13.74 0.10 -4.56
CA HIS A 231 -12.43 -0.49 -4.37
C HIS A 231 -12.43 -2.02 -4.58
N ILE A 232 -13.38 -2.73 -3.96
CA ILE A 232 -13.53 -4.19 -4.10
C ILE A 232 -13.92 -4.58 -5.52
N ALA A 233 -14.82 -3.82 -6.16
CA ALA A 233 -15.24 -4.09 -7.55
C ALA A 233 -14.06 -3.96 -8.53
N ASN A 234 -13.20 -2.97 -8.35
CA ASN A 234 -11.98 -2.82 -9.14
C ASN A 234 -11.07 -4.06 -9.02
N TYR A 235 -10.94 -4.66 -7.84
CA TYR A 235 -10.18 -5.90 -7.64
C TYR A 235 -10.72 -7.05 -8.50
N ALA A 236 -12.04 -7.26 -8.46
CA ALA A 236 -12.68 -8.33 -9.22
C ALA A 236 -12.45 -8.19 -10.74
N VAL A 237 -12.54 -6.96 -11.26
CA VAL A 237 -12.33 -6.67 -12.69
C VAL A 237 -10.86 -6.76 -13.09
N ALA A 238 -9.91 -6.29 -12.23
CA ALA A 238 -8.48 -6.31 -12.53
C ALA A 238 -7.86 -7.71 -12.48
N THR A 239 -8.42 -8.61 -11.66
CA THR A 239 -7.80 -9.91 -11.37
C THR A 239 -7.54 -10.77 -12.62
N PRO A 240 -8.49 -10.97 -13.56
CA PRO A 240 -8.22 -11.77 -14.77
C PRO A 240 -7.09 -11.18 -15.62
N THR A 241 -7.14 -9.87 -15.88
CA THR A 241 -6.08 -9.16 -16.65
C THR A 241 -4.72 -9.32 -15.99
N ALA A 242 -4.65 -9.21 -14.66
CA ALA A 242 -3.40 -9.32 -13.93
C ALA A 242 -2.84 -10.75 -13.95
N LEU A 243 -3.70 -11.78 -13.86
CA LEU A 243 -3.28 -13.19 -14.00
C LEU A 243 -2.73 -13.47 -15.40
N ASP A 244 -3.44 -13.06 -16.45
CA ASP A 244 -3.00 -13.24 -17.83
C ASP A 244 -1.70 -12.50 -18.11
N TRP A 245 -1.58 -11.27 -17.58
CA TRP A 245 -0.37 -10.47 -17.71
C TRP A 245 0.83 -11.19 -17.07
N LEU A 246 0.70 -11.69 -15.84
CA LEU A 246 1.77 -12.42 -15.14
C LEU A 246 2.10 -13.75 -15.84
N ALA A 247 1.08 -14.48 -16.33
CA ALA A 247 1.32 -15.70 -17.12
C ALA A 247 2.18 -15.41 -18.35
N GLY A 248 1.94 -14.29 -19.04
CA GLY A 248 2.78 -13.81 -20.14
C GLY A 248 4.22 -13.54 -19.69
N ARG A 249 4.46 -13.00 -18.50
CA ARG A 249 5.82 -12.78 -17.97
C ARG A 249 6.55 -14.10 -17.70
N PHE A 250 5.85 -15.07 -17.13
CA PHE A 250 6.41 -16.41 -16.93
C PHE A 250 6.69 -17.13 -18.27
N ALA A 251 5.88 -16.89 -19.30
CA ALA A 251 6.11 -17.40 -20.65
C ALA A 251 7.22 -16.67 -21.43
N GLY A 252 7.84 -15.62 -20.85
CA GLY A 252 8.88 -14.84 -21.52
C GLY A 252 8.37 -13.84 -22.57
N SER A 253 7.06 -13.60 -22.64
CA SER A 253 6.51 -12.60 -23.56
C SER A 253 6.97 -11.19 -23.23
N PRO A 254 7.22 -10.30 -24.20
CA PRO A 254 7.53 -8.90 -23.93
C PRO A 254 6.46 -8.21 -23.09
N ALA A 255 6.85 -7.41 -22.11
CA ALA A 255 5.89 -6.68 -21.30
C ALA A 255 5.31 -5.48 -22.09
N PRO A 256 3.98 -5.34 -22.16
CA PRO A 256 3.39 -4.10 -22.63
C PRO A 256 3.79 -2.92 -21.74
N SER A 257 3.80 -1.72 -22.32
CA SER A 257 4.13 -0.50 -21.59
C SER A 257 3.20 0.64 -22.00
N THR A 258 2.82 1.46 -21.02
CA THR A 258 2.12 2.74 -21.21
C THR A 258 3.05 3.94 -20.97
N CYS A 259 4.35 3.68 -20.70
CA CYS A 259 5.35 4.72 -20.66
C CYS A 259 5.54 5.29 -22.08
#